data_7eeb48ff752c3889e299295c657571c1
#
_entry.id   7eeb48ff752c3889e299295c657571c1
#
_cell.length_a   1.000
_cell.length_b   1.000
_cell.length_c   1.000
_cell.angle_alpha   90.00
_cell.angle_beta   90.00
_cell.angle_gamma   90.00
#
_symmetry.space_group_name_H-M   'P 1'
#
loop_
_entity.id
_entity.type
_entity.pdbx_description
1 polymer ?
#
loop_
_entity_poly.entity_id
_entity_poly.type
_entity_poly.pdbx_seq_one_letter_code
_entity_poly.pdbx_strand_id
1 'polypeptide(L)'
;MQFKQAQIDKYLKKPDDVLRCAVIYGSNEGLQAEYVKKFTTAVCPDPYDPFRVVYLNGSDINSDPGILFGEYNGQSLMGGRRVVIVRDGDNNLTKHVKALLENNVSDTLLIVSSGSLNKKSSLVRLAEENENMAAIACYEDRDEDIFNSTRAKFIENGITIGNEALQLLCARLSNDRMSNSGEIEKLITYLGDHKNVTVEDVQKIISDASSSSGDDVCFAAAGGYADRAL
;
A
#
# COMPACT_ATOMS: atom_id res chain seq x y z
N MET A 1 -18.73 -2.31 0.70
CA MET A 1 -18.80 -1.01 -0.02
C MET A 1 -17.46 -0.75 -0.70
N GLN A 2 -17.43 -0.40 -1.98
CA GLN A 2 -16.18 0.02 -2.64
C GLN A 2 -15.76 1.38 -2.09
N PHE A 3 -14.64 1.43 -1.37
CA PHE A 3 -14.12 2.67 -0.82
C PHE A 3 -13.45 3.49 -1.93
N LYS A 4 -13.98 4.68 -2.18
CA LYS A 4 -13.32 5.70 -3.00
C LYS A 4 -12.30 6.46 -2.15
N GLN A 5 -11.33 7.13 -2.79
CA GLN A 5 -10.25 7.84 -2.11
C GLN A 5 -10.75 8.75 -0.96
N ALA A 6 -11.79 9.54 -1.19
CA ALA A 6 -12.35 10.41 -0.15
C ALA A 6 -12.90 9.66 1.08
N GLN A 7 -13.40 8.44 0.90
CA GLN A 7 -13.87 7.60 2.02
C GLN A 7 -12.70 6.98 2.78
N ILE A 8 -11.63 6.59 2.06
CA ILE A 8 -10.39 6.11 2.65
C ILE A 8 -9.78 7.23 3.52
N ASP A 9 -9.62 8.42 2.95
CA ASP A 9 -9.04 9.58 3.66
C ASP A 9 -9.86 9.98 4.89
N LYS A 10 -11.19 9.89 4.80
CA LYS A 10 -12.09 10.15 5.94
C LYS A 10 -11.87 9.13 7.04
N TYR A 11 -11.82 7.83 6.70
CA TYR A 11 -11.58 6.74 7.66
C TYR A 11 -10.21 6.86 8.31
N LEU A 12 -9.16 7.11 7.54
CA LEU A 12 -7.79 7.22 8.05
C LEU A 12 -7.61 8.38 9.03
N LYS A 13 -8.37 9.47 8.86
CA LYS A 13 -8.36 10.61 9.81
C LYS A 13 -9.07 10.31 11.12
N LYS A 14 -10.12 9.49 11.06
CA LYS A 14 -10.92 9.10 12.22
C LYS A 14 -11.38 7.66 12.05
N PRO A 15 -10.52 6.68 12.38
CA PRO A 15 -10.87 5.27 12.34
C PRO A 15 -12.10 5.02 13.22
N ASP A 16 -13.13 4.42 12.66
CA ASP A 16 -14.30 4.02 13.41
C ASP A 16 -14.22 2.52 13.78
N ASP A 17 -14.98 2.17 14.79
CA ASP A 17 -15.04 0.77 15.26
C ASP A 17 -16.01 -0.08 14.43
N VAL A 18 -16.66 0.49 13.44
CA VAL A 18 -17.62 -0.21 12.58
C VAL A 18 -16.88 -1.04 11.53
N LEU A 19 -15.80 -0.50 10.94
CA LEU A 19 -15.02 -1.24 9.96
C LEU A 19 -14.29 -2.41 10.63
N ARG A 20 -14.63 -3.62 10.21
CA ARG A 20 -14.07 -4.88 10.72
C ARG A 20 -13.09 -5.53 9.76
N CYS A 21 -13.25 -5.30 8.45
CA CYS A 21 -12.35 -5.89 7.45
C CYS A 21 -12.10 -4.92 6.30
N ALA A 22 -10.84 -4.80 5.90
CA ALA A 22 -10.41 -4.10 4.69
C ALA A 22 -9.77 -5.10 3.71
N VAL A 23 -10.32 -5.21 2.51
CA VAL A 23 -9.78 -6.04 1.42
C VAL A 23 -9.09 -5.11 0.43
N ILE A 24 -7.76 -5.17 0.38
CA ILE A 24 -6.89 -4.35 -0.46
C ILE A 24 -6.40 -5.26 -1.60
N TYR A 25 -6.75 -4.96 -2.85
CA TYR A 25 -6.55 -5.87 -3.97
C TYR A 25 -6.15 -5.16 -5.26
N GLY A 26 -5.49 -5.88 -6.16
CA GLY A 26 -5.11 -5.39 -7.49
C GLY A 26 -3.63 -5.62 -7.81
N SER A 27 -3.15 -5.13 -8.96
CA SER A 27 -1.80 -5.39 -9.46
C SER A 27 -0.72 -4.51 -8.83
N ASN A 28 -1.08 -3.38 -8.21
CA ASN A 28 -0.12 -2.44 -7.63
C ASN A 28 0.23 -2.80 -6.17
N GLU A 29 1.24 -3.65 -5.99
CA GLU A 29 1.69 -4.12 -4.67
C GLU A 29 2.21 -2.96 -3.78
N GLY A 30 2.88 -1.96 -4.38
CA GLY A 30 3.37 -0.79 -3.66
C GLY A 30 2.22 0.02 -3.04
N LEU A 31 1.14 0.22 -3.80
CA LEU A 31 -0.07 0.89 -3.31
C LEU A 31 -0.78 0.06 -2.25
N GLN A 32 -0.81 -1.27 -2.40
CA GLN A 32 -1.35 -2.16 -1.37
C GLN A 32 -0.57 -2.01 -0.05
N ALA A 33 0.78 -2.07 -0.12
CA ALA A 33 1.63 -1.93 1.06
C ALA A 33 1.43 -0.56 1.75
N GLU A 34 1.27 0.51 0.96
CA GLU A 34 0.98 1.85 1.48
C GLU A 34 -0.36 1.88 2.23
N TYR A 35 -1.43 1.31 1.68
CA TYR A 35 -2.72 1.26 2.36
C TYR A 35 -2.70 0.35 3.58
N VAL A 36 -2.07 -0.83 3.51
CA VAL A 36 -1.88 -1.70 4.69
C VAL A 36 -1.24 -0.91 5.82
N LYS A 37 -0.14 -0.19 5.54
CA LYS A 37 0.54 0.65 6.54
C LYS A 37 -0.38 1.75 7.07
N LYS A 38 -1.07 2.50 6.21
CA LYS A 38 -1.98 3.59 6.60
C LYS A 38 -3.13 3.09 7.48
N PHE A 39 -3.79 1.98 7.11
CA PHE A 39 -4.87 1.39 7.92
C PHE A 39 -4.35 0.85 9.25
N THR A 40 -3.18 0.22 9.26
CA THR A 40 -2.55 -0.28 10.49
C THR A 40 -2.22 0.87 11.43
N THR A 41 -1.53 1.91 10.96
CA THR A 41 -1.12 3.05 11.80
C THR A 41 -2.30 3.90 12.27
N ALA A 42 -3.40 3.94 11.54
CA ALA A 42 -4.62 4.62 11.97
C ALA A 42 -5.26 3.94 13.20
N VAL A 43 -5.12 2.62 13.35
CA VAL A 43 -5.64 1.84 14.49
C VAL A 43 -4.59 1.61 15.57
N CYS A 44 -3.36 1.31 15.17
CA CYS A 44 -2.21 1.09 16.04
C CYS A 44 -1.04 1.97 15.57
N PRO A 45 -0.69 3.04 16.30
CA PRO A 45 0.35 3.99 15.88
C PRO A 45 1.71 3.33 15.62
N ASP A 46 2.06 2.29 16.39
CA ASP A 46 3.23 1.46 16.12
C ASP A 46 2.81 0.21 15.30
N PRO A 47 3.14 0.16 13.99
CA PRO A 47 2.80 -0.99 13.14
C PRO A 47 3.62 -2.24 13.46
N TYR A 48 4.61 -2.15 14.34
CA TYR A 48 5.46 -3.25 14.79
C TYR A 48 5.13 -3.70 16.22
N ASP A 49 4.08 -3.18 16.84
CA ASP A 49 3.62 -3.61 18.17
C ASP A 49 3.24 -5.10 18.14
N PRO A 50 4.03 -6.00 18.78
CA PRO A 50 3.81 -7.44 18.68
C PRO A 50 2.56 -7.93 19.43
N PHE A 51 1.96 -7.08 20.28
CA PHE A 51 0.75 -7.43 21.05
C PHE A 51 -0.53 -7.03 20.31
N ARG A 52 -0.42 -6.09 19.36
CA ARG A 52 -1.59 -5.52 18.68
C ARG A 52 -1.60 -5.76 17.18
N VAL A 53 -0.44 -5.97 16.55
CA VAL A 53 -0.33 -6.16 15.10
C VAL A 53 0.21 -7.55 14.81
N VAL A 54 -0.57 -8.35 14.07
CA VAL A 54 -0.22 -9.73 13.70
C VAL A 54 -0.21 -9.85 12.18
N TYR A 55 0.82 -10.49 11.64
CA TYR A 55 0.98 -10.78 10.23
C TYR A 55 0.79 -12.28 9.98
N LEU A 56 -0.12 -12.61 9.06
CA LEU A 56 -0.42 -13.98 8.63
C LEU A 56 -0.25 -14.07 7.10
N ASN A 57 0.02 -15.27 6.61
CA ASN A 57 0.00 -15.54 5.16
C ASN A 57 -1.28 -16.30 4.79
N GLY A 58 -1.83 -16.03 3.61
CA GLY A 58 -3.01 -16.73 3.12
C GLY A 58 -2.80 -18.25 3.00
N SER A 59 -1.59 -18.70 2.66
CA SER A 59 -1.21 -20.13 2.61
C SER A 59 -1.35 -20.83 3.97
N ASP A 60 -0.94 -20.15 5.05
CA ASP A 60 -1.00 -20.74 6.39
C ASP A 60 -2.44 -20.90 6.84
N ILE A 61 -3.29 -19.89 6.54
CA ILE A 61 -4.72 -19.96 6.83
C ILE A 61 -5.44 -21.02 6.01
N ASN A 62 -5.03 -21.24 4.75
CA ASN A 62 -5.56 -22.29 3.92
C ASN A 62 -5.24 -23.69 4.50
N SER A 63 -4.08 -23.84 5.14
CA SER A 63 -3.65 -25.07 5.80
C SER A 63 -4.34 -25.27 7.16
N ASP A 64 -4.44 -24.21 7.96
CA ASP A 64 -5.13 -24.19 9.26
C ASP A 64 -5.92 -22.90 9.45
N PRO A 65 -7.22 -22.89 9.13
CA PRO A 65 -8.09 -21.74 9.35
C PRO A 65 -8.21 -21.31 10.83
N GLY A 66 -7.91 -22.21 11.78
CA GLY A 66 -7.96 -21.93 13.21
C GLY A 66 -7.03 -20.80 13.63
N ILE A 67 -5.90 -20.61 12.91
CA ILE A 67 -4.95 -19.53 13.16
C ILE A 67 -5.64 -18.17 12.98
N LEU A 68 -6.37 -17.98 11.89
CA LEU A 68 -7.09 -16.71 11.64
C LEU A 68 -8.15 -16.45 12.72
N PHE A 69 -8.93 -17.46 13.09
CA PHE A 69 -9.95 -17.31 14.12
C PHE A 69 -9.35 -17.00 15.49
N GLY A 70 -8.25 -17.66 15.85
CA GLY A 70 -7.52 -17.41 17.10
C GLY A 70 -6.98 -15.99 17.20
N GLU A 71 -6.31 -15.51 16.14
CA GLU A 71 -5.72 -14.18 16.13
C GLU A 71 -6.77 -13.06 16.05
N TYR A 72 -7.83 -13.26 15.27
CA TYR A 72 -8.90 -12.27 15.15
C TYR A 72 -9.68 -12.09 16.45
N ASN A 73 -9.98 -13.17 17.15
CA ASN A 73 -10.73 -13.14 18.42
C ASN A 73 -9.83 -12.91 19.65
N GLY A 74 -8.51 -12.93 19.46
CA GLY A 74 -7.55 -12.67 20.53
C GLY A 74 -7.68 -11.25 21.08
N GLN A 75 -7.52 -11.07 22.38
CA GLN A 75 -7.53 -9.76 23.02
C GLN A 75 -6.10 -9.26 23.23
N SER A 76 -5.90 -7.95 23.10
CA SER A 76 -4.62 -7.34 23.46
C SER A 76 -4.43 -7.31 24.97
N LEU A 77 -3.33 -7.86 25.45
CA LEU A 77 -2.99 -7.85 26.88
C LEU A 77 -2.73 -6.42 27.41
N MET A 78 -2.30 -5.52 26.53
CA MET A 78 -2.01 -4.13 26.88
C MET A 78 -3.19 -3.18 26.59
N GLY A 79 -4.32 -3.74 26.16
CA GLY A 79 -5.48 -2.96 25.73
C GLY A 79 -5.33 -2.36 24.32
N GLY A 80 -6.39 -1.72 23.86
CA GLY A 80 -6.46 -1.13 22.52
C GLY A 80 -6.83 -2.11 21.42
N ARG A 81 -7.31 -1.58 20.31
CA ARG A 81 -7.79 -2.33 19.16
C ARG A 81 -6.63 -3.06 18.45
N ARG A 82 -6.82 -4.32 18.10
CA ARG A 82 -5.85 -5.14 17.36
C ARG A 82 -6.03 -5.01 15.85
N VAL A 83 -4.96 -5.34 15.13
CA VAL A 83 -4.93 -5.42 13.67
C VAL A 83 -4.35 -6.77 13.27
N VAL A 84 -5.09 -7.54 12.49
CA VAL A 84 -4.62 -8.77 11.86
C VAL A 84 -4.46 -8.53 10.36
N ILE A 85 -3.26 -8.74 9.85
CA ILE A 85 -2.90 -8.50 8.46
C ILE A 85 -2.66 -9.84 7.78
N VAL A 86 -3.45 -10.16 6.77
CA VAL A 86 -3.29 -11.34 5.93
C VAL A 86 -2.69 -10.93 4.60
N ARG A 87 -1.49 -11.40 4.32
CA ARG A 87 -0.82 -11.22 3.03
C ARG A 87 -1.18 -12.37 2.09
N ASP A 88 -1.18 -12.11 0.80
CA ASP A 88 -1.44 -13.09 -0.25
C ASP A 88 -2.75 -13.88 -0.05
N GLY A 89 -3.77 -13.13 0.42
CA GLY A 89 -5.10 -13.70 0.61
C GLY A 89 -5.74 -14.10 -0.72
N ASP A 90 -6.51 -15.18 -0.71
CA ASP A 90 -7.22 -15.69 -1.87
C ASP A 90 -8.74 -15.83 -1.63
N ASN A 91 -9.47 -16.34 -2.62
CA ASN A 91 -10.92 -16.53 -2.52
C ASN A 91 -11.34 -17.57 -1.47
N ASN A 92 -10.43 -18.47 -1.02
CA ASN A 92 -10.74 -19.45 0.02
C ASN A 92 -11.03 -18.78 1.37
N LEU A 93 -10.44 -17.58 1.59
CA LEU A 93 -10.70 -16.77 2.79
C LEU A 93 -12.14 -16.28 2.90
N THR A 94 -12.90 -16.23 1.79
CA THR A 94 -14.26 -15.67 1.77
C THR A 94 -15.17 -16.29 2.83
N LYS A 95 -15.17 -17.61 2.94
CA LYS A 95 -16.00 -18.35 3.93
C LYS A 95 -15.57 -18.07 5.36
N HIS A 96 -14.26 -17.93 5.59
CA HIS A 96 -13.70 -17.70 6.93
C HIS A 96 -13.96 -16.26 7.39
N VAL A 97 -13.74 -15.27 6.51
CA VAL A 97 -14.03 -13.86 6.78
C VAL A 97 -15.51 -13.65 7.05
N LYS A 98 -16.39 -14.30 6.24
CA LYS A 98 -17.84 -14.24 6.48
C LYS A 98 -18.22 -14.77 7.86
N ALA A 99 -17.70 -15.94 8.24
CA ALA A 99 -17.98 -16.54 9.55
C ALA A 99 -17.44 -15.68 10.72
N LEU A 100 -16.29 -15.02 10.58
CA LEU A 100 -15.76 -14.09 11.58
C LEU A 100 -16.69 -12.89 11.79
N LEU A 101 -17.20 -12.32 10.71
CA LEU A 101 -18.06 -11.13 10.77
C LEU A 101 -19.48 -11.44 11.30
N GLU A 102 -20.00 -12.62 11.00
CA GLU A 102 -21.30 -13.07 11.51
C GLU A 102 -21.28 -13.25 13.04
N ASN A 103 -20.16 -13.71 13.60
CA ASN A 103 -20.00 -13.92 15.04
C ASN A 103 -19.62 -12.65 15.83
N ASN A 104 -19.15 -11.62 15.16
CA ASN A 104 -18.83 -10.24 15.59
C ASN A 104 -18.52 -10.02 17.10
N VAL A 105 -17.65 -10.83 17.68
CA VAL A 105 -17.28 -10.79 19.11
C VAL A 105 -16.08 -9.87 19.35
N SER A 106 -15.31 -9.55 18.31
CA SER A 106 -14.05 -8.79 18.37
C SER A 106 -14.15 -7.43 17.71
N ASP A 107 -13.42 -6.45 18.24
CA ASP A 107 -13.21 -5.14 17.62
C ASP A 107 -11.99 -5.11 16.69
N THR A 108 -11.28 -6.22 16.53
CA THR A 108 -10.09 -6.36 15.68
C THR A 108 -10.37 -5.91 14.25
N LEU A 109 -9.44 -5.15 13.67
CA LEU A 109 -9.44 -4.83 12.26
C LEU A 109 -8.69 -5.94 11.49
N LEU A 110 -9.37 -6.63 10.59
CA LEU A 110 -8.77 -7.55 9.64
C LEU A 110 -8.40 -6.79 8.36
N ILE A 111 -7.16 -6.88 7.92
CA ILE A 111 -6.70 -6.36 6.64
C ILE A 111 -6.26 -7.54 5.77
N VAL A 112 -6.86 -7.71 4.61
CA VAL A 112 -6.43 -8.73 3.63
C VAL A 112 -5.85 -8.02 2.43
N SER A 113 -4.59 -8.29 2.10
CA SER A 113 -3.93 -7.77 0.90
C SER A 113 -3.62 -8.89 -0.10
N SER A 114 -3.83 -8.64 -1.39
CA SER A 114 -3.57 -9.65 -2.42
C SER A 114 -3.47 -9.08 -3.83
N GLY A 115 -2.39 -9.42 -4.52
CA GLY A 115 -2.21 -9.15 -5.95
C GLY A 115 -3.06 -10.05 -6.86
N SER A 116 -3.46 -11.22 -6.37
CA SER A 116 -4.23 -12.20 -7.15
C SER A 116 -5.75 -11.94 -7.17
N LEU A 117 -6.26 -11.14 -6.24
CA LEU A 117 -7.67 -10.78 -6.18
C LEU A 117 -8.01 -9.66 -7.19
N ASN A 118 -9.22 -9.72 -7.71
CA ASN A 118 -9.77 -8.74 -8.63
C ASN A 118 -11.26 -8.47 -8.32
N LYS A 119 -11.86 -7.53 -9.02
CA LYS A 119 -13.26 -7.11 -8.80
C LYS A 119 -14.30 -8.25 -8.91
N LYS A 120 -13.97 -9.36 -9.57
CA LYS A 120 -14.87 -10.53 -9.69
C LYS A 120 -14.67 -11.56 -8.56
N SER A 121 -13.64 -11.40 -7.76
CA SER A 121 -13.31 -12.29 -6.65
C SER A 121 -14.39 -12.31 -5.58
N SER A 122 -14.70 -13.49 -5.03
CA SER A 122 -15.77 -13.65 -4.04
C SER A 122 -15.52 -12.86 -2.76
N LEU A 123 -14.27 -12.76 -2.33
CA LEU A 123 -13.89 -11.97 -1.15
C LEU A 123 -14.10 -10.47 -1.38
N VAL A 124 -13.78 -9.97 -2.57
CA VAL A 124 -13.99 -8.56 -2.94
C VAL A 124 -15.48 -8.23 -3.00
N ARG A 125 -16.30 -9.11 -3.60
CA ARG A 125 -17.76 -8.95 -3.63
C ARG A 125 -18.36 -8.94 -2.22
N LEU A 126 -17.93 -9.87 -1.36
CA LEU A 126 -18.35 -9.88 0.03
C LEU A 126 -18.05 -8.54 0.71
N ALA A 127 -16.87 -7.96 0.45
CA ALA A 127 -16.50 -6.66 1.01
C ALA A 127 -17.31 -5.50 0.43
N GLU A 128 -17.71 -5.57 -0.84
CA GLU A 128 -18.56 -4.54 -1.45
C GLU A 128 -20.01 -4.57 -0.94
N GLU A 129 -20.51 -5.74 -0.58
CA GLU A 129 -21.89 -5.98 -0.13
C GLU A 129 -22.08 -5.74 1.38
N ASN A 130 -21.01 -5.79 2.18
CA ASN A 130 -21.08 -5.70 3.64
C ASN A 130 -20.70 -4.28 4.13
N GLU A 131 -21.52 -3.71 5.00
CA GLU A 131 -21.30 -2.37 5.56
C GLU A 131 -20.08 -2.28 6.49
N ASN A 132 -19.72 -3.38 7.14
CA ASN A 132 -18.57 -3.47 8.05
C ASN A 132 -17.27 -3.82 7.32
N MET A 133 -17.28 -3.86 5.98
CA MET A 133 -16.13 -4.15 5.15
C MET A 133 -15.84 -3.03 4.14
N ALA A 134 -14.56 -2.86 3.81
CA ALA A 134 -14.08 -1.99 2.75
C ALA A 134 -13.39 -2.81 1.65
N ALA A 135 -13.70 -2.52 0.39
CA ALA A 135 -12.96 -3.03 -0.77
C ALA A 135 -12.16 -1.87 -1.39
N ILE A 136 -10.83 -2.02 -1.45
CA ILE A 136 -9.89 -1.00 -1.90
C ILE A 136 -9.12 -1.56 -3.08
N ALA A 137 -9.35 -0.97 -4.26
CA ALA A 137 -8.69 -1.37 -5.49
C ALA A 137 -7.35 -0.65 -5.66
N CYS A 138 -6.28 -1.41 -5.90
CA CYS A 138 -4.92 -0.93 -6.12
C CYS A 138 -4.47 -1.37 -7.52
N TYR A 139 -4.76 -0.55 -8.50
CA TYR A 139 -4.30 -0.74 -9.88
C TYR A 139 -3.13 0.20 -10.18
N GLU A 140 -2.52 0.00 -11.34
CA GLU A 140 -1.44 0.87 -11.80
C GLU A 140 -1.86 2.33 -11.78
N ASP A 141 -0.95 3.17 -11.31
CA ASP A 141 -1.15 4.61 -11.26
C ASP A 141 -1.14 5.18 -12.68
N ARG A 142 -2.00 6.14 -12.91
CA ARG A 142 -1.89 7.02 -14.08
C ARG A 142 -0.88 8.13 -13.76
N ASP A 143 -0.36 8.77 -14.78
CA ASP A 143 0.60 9.88 -14.63
C ASP A 143 0.08 10.96 -13.66
N GLU A 144 -1.23 11.24 -13.69
CA GLU A 144 -1.86 12.18 -12.75
C GLU A 144 -1.82 11.68 -11.30
N ASP A 145 -1.95 10.39 -11.07
CA ASP A 145 -1.92 9.79 -9.74
C ASP A 145 -0.49 9.84 -9.18
N ILE A 146 0.53 9.57 -10.02
CA ILE A 146 1.95 9.71 -9.67
C ILE A 146 2.26 11.17 -9.32
N PHE A 147 1.82 12.12 -10.14
CA PHE A 147 2.04 13.55 -9.94
C PHE A 147 1.44 14.03 -8.63
N ASN A 148 0.18 13.66 -8.35
CA ASN A 148 -0.52 14.08 -7.14
C ASN A 148 0.06 13.42 -5.88
N SER A 149 0.38 12.13 -5.93
CA SER A 149 0.96 11.41 -4.79
C SER A 149 2.37 11.91 -4.46
N THR A 150 3.19 12.19 -5.47
CA THR A 150 4.52 12.77 -5.31
C THR A 150 4.45 14.14 -4.66
N ARG A 151 3.57 15.02 -5.15
CA ARG A 151 3.35 16.35 -4.55
C ARG A 151 2.89 16.25 -3.10
N ALA A 152 1.92 15.36 -2.81
CA ALA A 152 1.40 15.17 -1.46
C ALA A 152 2.51 14.76 -0.49
N LYS A 153 3.42 13.89 -0.91
CA LYS A 153 4.53 13.41 -0.09
C LYS A 153 5.51 14.53 0.31
N PHE A 154 5.79 15.48 -0.58
CA PHE A 154 6.59 16.66 -0.23
C PHE A 154 5.85 17.57 0.75
N ILE A 155 4.55 17.82 0.54
CA ILE A 155 3.73 18.65 1.43
C ILE A 155 3.67 18.03 2.84
N GLU A 156 3.50 16.72 2.97
CA GLU A 156 3.50 15.99 4.25
C GLU A 156 4.81 16.18 5.03
N ASN A 157 5.94 16.37 4.31
CA ASN A 157 7.24 16.66 4.91
C ASN A 157 7.54 18.17 5.07
N GLY A 158 6.55 19.02 4.81
CA GLY A 158 6.70 20.48 4.92
C GLY A 158 7.62 21.08 3.86
N ILE A 159 7.75 20.41 2.71
CA ILE A 159 8.62 20.80 1.59
C ILE A 159 7.73 21.27 0.44
N THR A 160 8.12 22.39 -0.21
CA THR A 160 7.50 22.88 -1.43
C THR A 160 8.24 22.40 -2.66
N ILE A 161 7.50 22.06 -3.72
CA ILE A 161 8.07 21.70 -5.01
C ILE A 161 7.34 22.46 -6.12
N GLY A 162 8.11 23.15 -6.96
CA GLY A 162 7.58 23.86 -8.13
C GLY A 162 7.08 22.90 -9.20
N ASN A 163 6.17 23.36 -10.07
CA ASN A 163 5.61 22.51 -11.13
C ASN A 163 6.68 21.95 -12.06
N GLU A 164 7.68 22.73 -12.43
CA GLU A 164 8.75 22.32 -13.33
C GLU A 164 9.62 21.19 -12.71
N ALA A 165 10.05 21.38 -11.44
CA ALA A 165 10.79 20.36 -10.72
C ALA A 165 9.96 19.08 -10.52
N LEU A 166 8.66 19.22 -10.23
CA LEU A 166 7.76 18.09 -10.06
C LEU A 166 7.53 17.33 -11.38
N GLN A 167 7.36 18.03 -12.49
CA GLN A 167 7.25 17.40 -13.82
C GLN A 167 8.52 16.63 -14.19
N LEU A 168 9.69 17.25 -13.98
CA LEU A 168 10.97 16.59 -14.21
C LEU A 168 11.14 15.35 -13.33
N LEU A 169 10.78 15.45 -12.05
CA LEU A 169 10.83 14.32 -11.12
C LEU A 169 9.93 13.19 -11.60
N CYS A 170 8.65 13.47 -11.89
CA CYS A 170 7.71 12.46 -12.35
C CYS A 170 8.12 11.79 -13.66
N ALA A 171 8.75 12.53 -14.56
CA ALA A 171 9.28 11.96 -15.81
C ALA A 171 10.44 10.97 -15.60
N ARG A 172 11.12 11.02 -14.45
CA ARG A 172 12.21 10.11 -14.07
C ARG A 172 11.80 8.98 -13.15
N LEU A 173 10.59 9.04 -12.61
CA LEU A 173 10.03 7.97 -11.80
C LEU A 173 9.52 6.81 -12.67
N SER A 174 9.55 5.61 -12.12
CA SER A 174 9.05 4.40 -12.78
C SER A 174 7.57 4.15 -12.44
N ASN A 175 7.00 3.07 -12.96
CA ASN A 175 5.67 2.61 -12.53
C ASN A 175 5.69 1.87 -11.17
N ASP A 176 6.87 1.66 -10.58
CA ASP A 176 7.01 1.03 -9.28
C ASP A 176 6.96 2.05 -8.13
N ARG A 177 5.87 2.05 -7.38
CA ARG A 177 5.68 2.95 -6.23
C ARG A 177 6.71 2.78 -5.12
N MET A 178 7.21 1.56 -4.90
CA MET A 178 8.21 1.35 -3.85
C MET A 178 9.54 2.00 -4.24
N SER A 179 9.95 1.81 -5.49
CA SER A 179 11.14 2.47 -6.05
C SER A 179 10.98 3.99 -6.01
N ASN A 180 9.84 4.51 -6.48
CA ASN A 180 9.53 5.94 -6.46
C ASN A 180 9.58 6.52 -5.05
N SER A 181 9.07 5.78 -4.06
CA SER A 181 9.11 6.20 -2.65
C SER A 181 10.55 6.36 -2.17
N GLY A 182 11.43 5.42 -2.52
CA GLY A 182 12.86 5.48 -2.19
C GLY A 182 13.55 6.68 -2.84
N GLU A 183 13.28 6.96 -4.11
CA GLU A 183 13.82 8.13 -4.83
C GLU A 183 13.37 9.45 -4.20
N ILE A 184 12.08 9.56 -3.84
CA ILE A 184 11.56 10.75 -3.17
C ILE A 184 12.18 10.92 -1.78
N GLU A 185 12.31 9.84 -1.00
CA GLU A 185 12.95 9.90 0.33
C GLU A 185 14.44 10.28 0.25
N LYS A 186 15.14 9.79 -0.76
CA LYS A 186 16.53 10.18 -1.05
C LYS A 186 16.63 11.69 -1.32
N LEU A 187 15.73 12.25 -2.13
CA LEU A 187 15.69 13.68 -2.41
C LEU A 187 15.34 14.50 -1.16
N ILE A 188 14.36 14.08 -0.36
CA ILE A 188 13.99 14.71 0.91
C ILE A 188 15.19 14.73 1.87
N THR A 189 15.91 13.60 1.97
CA THR A 189 17.10 13.48 2.84
C THR A 189 18.22 14.41 2.36
N TYR A 190 18.44 14.51 1.05
CA TYR A 190 19.44 15.41 0.47
C TYR A 190 19.16 16.90 0.78
N LEU A 191 17.89 17.29 0.77
CA LEU A 191 17.50 18.67 1.07
C LEU A 191 17.79 19.08 2.53
N GLY A 192 17.78 18.14 3.47
CA GLY A 192 17.97 18.43 4.90
C GLY A 192 16.99 19.51 5.39
N ASP A 193 17.54 20.66 5.80
CA ASP A 193 16.74 21.80 6.31
C ASP A 193 16.12 22.68 5.20
N HIS A 194 16.51 22.47 3.95
CA HIS A 194 15.94 23.20 2.82
C HIS A 194 14.50 22.75 2.56
N LYS A 195 13.59 23.72 2.46
CA LYS A 195 12.15 23.45 2.31
C LYS A 195 11.61 23.70 0.91
N ASN A 196 12.51 23.79 -0.08
CA ASN A 196 12.12 23.99 -1.47
C ASN A 196 12.96 23.11 -2.40
N VAL A 197 12.30 22.36 -3.28
CA VAL A 197 12.93 21.54 -4.31
C VAL A 197 13.13 22.35 -5.58
N THR A 198 14.36 22.39 -6.09
CA THR A 198 14.70 23.01 -7.37
C THR A 198 14.85 21.97 -8.48
N VAL A 199 14.87 22.43 -9.73
CA VAL A 199 15.15 21.56 -10.88
C VAL A 199 16.56 20.96 -10.80
N GLU A 200 17.54 21.75 -10.34
CA GLU A 200 18.90 21.31 -10.14
C GLU A 200 19.04 20.19 -9.11
N ASP A 201 18.27 20.24 -8.02
CA ASP A 201 18.24 19.18 -7.01
C ASP A 201 17.75 17.86 -7.60
N VAL A 202 16.67 17.91 -8.39
CA VAL A 202 16.14 16.74 -9.10
C VAL A 202 17.17 16.18 -10.06
N GLN A 203 17.79 17.02 -10.87
CA GLN A 203 18.81 16.60 -11.84
C GLN A 203 20.02 15.96 -11.21
N LYS A 204 20.40 16.43 -10.02
CA LYS A 204 21.60 15.98 -9.31
C LYS A 204 21.38 14.65 -8.58
N ILE A 205 20.18 14.45 -8.03
CA ILE A 205 19.94 13.36 -7.08
C ILE A 205 19.18 12.19 -7.71
N ILE A 206 18.26 12.49 -8.65
CA ILE A 206 17.41 11.46 -9.24
C ILE A 206 18.05 11.01 -10.55
N SER A 207 18.48 9.75 -10.58
CA SER A 207 18.91 9.09 -11.80
C SER A 207 17.71 8.83 -12.71
N ASP A 208 17.98 8.80 -14.02
CA ASP A 208 16.96 8.54 -15.03
C ASP A 208 16.59 7.04 -15.01
N ALA A 209 15.61 6.67 -14.18
CA ALA A 209 15.12 5.29 -14.07
C ALA A 209 14.21 4.92 -15.27
N SER A 210 13.78 5.92 -16.07
CA SER A 210 12.92 5.70 -17.24
C SER A 210 13.68 5.20 -18.46
N SER A 211 15.01 5.30 -18.48
CA SER A 211 15.84 5.10 -19.68
C SER A 211 16.55 3.75 -19.80
N SER A 212 16.46 2.88 -18.80
CA SER A 212 17.03 1.52 -18.92
C SER A 212 16.12 0.49 -18.26
N SER A 213 15.20 -0.05 -19.05
CA SER A 213 14.63 -1.35 -18.65
C SER A 213 15.76 -2.37 -18.67
N GLY A 214 15.79 -3.32 -17.72
CA GLY A 214 16.75 -4.43 -17.76
C GLY A 214 16.75 -5.15 -19.12
N ASP A 215 15.62 -5.11 -19.82
CA ASP A 215 15.47 -5.63 -21.19
C ASP A 215 16.27 -4.82 -22.21
N ASP A 216 16.32 -3.49 -22.12
CA ASP A 216 17.12 -2.64 -23.04
C ASP A 216 18.61 -2.92 -22.89
N VAL A 217 19.09 -3.10 -21.65
CA VAL A 217 20.47 -3.51 -21.37
C VAL A 217 20.74 -4.92 -21.92
N CYS A 218 19.82 -5.86 -21.71
CA CYS A 218 19.94 -7.22 -22.26
C CYS A 218 19.93 -7.23 -23.78
N PHE A 219 19.05 -6.45 -24.43
CA PHE A 219 19.00 -6.34 -25.89
C PHE A 219 20.24 -5.63 -26.46
N ALA A 220 20.74 -4.60 -25.79
CA ALA A 220 21.97 -3.93 -26.18
C ALA A 220 23.19 -4.86 -26.08
N ALA A 221 23.28 -5.60 -24.97
CA ALA A 221 24.34 -6.60 -24.76
C ALA A 221 24.26 -7.76 -25.77
N ALA A 222 23.06 -8.30 -26.03
CA ALA A 222 22.84 -9.36 -27.00
C ALA A 222 23.07 -8.89 -28.46
N GLY A 223 22.80 -7.62 -28.76
CA GLY A 223 23.02 -7.00 -30.04
C GLY A 223 24.47 -6.55 -30.29
N GLY A 224 25.36 -6.69 -29.29
CA GLY A 224 26.77 -6.26 -29.42
C GLY A 224 27.00 -4.75 -29.31
N TYR A 225 26.03 -3.98 -28.86
CA TYR A 225 26.09 -2.53 -28.68
C TYR A 225 26.60 -2.16 -27.28
N ALA A 226 27.89 -2.40 -27.02
CA ALA A 226 28.50 -2.17 -25.70
C ALA A 226 28.28 -0.72 -25.17
N ASP A 227 28.32 0.26 -26.04
CA ASP A 227 28.17 1.69 -25.71
C ASP A 227 26.73 2.07 -25.26
N ARG A 228 25.75 1.17 -25.46
CA ARG A 228 24.36 1.34 -25.01
C ARG A 228 24.00 0.48 -23.80
N ALA A 229 24.88 -0.44 -23.42
CA ALA A 229 24.70 -1.34 -22.28
C ALA A 229 25.39 -0.83 -21.00
N LEU A 230 26.24 0.19 -21.12
CA LEU A 230 26.90 0.92 -20.05
C LEU A 230 26.14 2.23 -19.75
#